data_0dc7f31891dc4662fa09cd54708136df
#
_entry.id   0dc7f31891dc4662fa09cd54708136df
#
_cell.length_a   1.000
_cell.length_b   1.000
_cell.length_c   1.000
_cell.angle_alpha   90.00
_cell.angle_beta   90.00
_cell.angle_gamma   90.00
#
_symmetry.space_group_name_H-M   'P 1'
#
loop_
_entity.id
_entity.type
_entity.pdbx_description
1 polymer ?
#
loop_
_entity_poly.entity_id
_entity_poly.type
_entity_poly.pdbx_seq_one_letter_code
_entity_poly.pdbx_strand_id
1 'polypeptide(L)'
;MRYSVIIPVYNRPDEVDELLQSLTGQSFKDFEVVIVEDGSSIPCKEVVDRYQDKLDIHYYNKPNSGPGQTRNYGAERSAGEYPVSYTHLTLPTT
;
A
#
# COMPACT_ATOMS: atom_id res chain seq x y z
N MET A 1 18.45 -2.19 6.35
CA MET A 1 17.24 -1.82 7.09
C MET A 1 16.10 -1.68 6.10
N ARG A 2 15.05 -2.48 6.25
CA ARG A 2 13.99 -2.52 5.26
C ARG A 2 12.68 -1.94 5.83
N TYR A 3 12.02 -1.08 5.06
CA TYR A 3 10.75 -0.49 5.45
C TYR A 3 9.59 -1.25 4.82
N SER A 4 8.48 -1.34 5.56
CA SER A 4 7.21 -1.84 5.03
C SER A 4 6.25 -0.67 4.94
N VAL A 5 5.89 -0.31 3.71
CA VAL A 5 4.95 0.78 3.46
C VAL A 5 3.55 0.19 3.45
N ILE A 6 2.76 0.48 4.48
CA ILE A 6 1.43 -0.10 4.66
C ILE A 6 0.39 0.90 4.20
N ILE A 7 -0.41 0.49 3.23
CA ILE A 7 -1.39 1.35 2.56
C ILE A 7 -2.78 0.77 2.74
N PRO A 8 -3.57 1.27 3.71
CA PRO A 8 -4.98 0.91 3.79
C PRO A 8 -5.74 1.57 2.65
N VAL A 9 -6.58 0.82 1.97
CA VAL A 9 -7.30 1.29 0.78
C VAL A 9 -8.79 1.03 0.94
N TYR A 10 -9.60 2.04 0.60
CA TYR A 10 -11.04 1.88 0.52
C TYR A 10 -11.55 2.67 -0.70
N ASN A 11 -11.90 1.95 -1.78
CA ASN A 11 -12.46 2.53 -3.01
C ASN A 11 -11.60 3.66 -3.60
N ARG A 12 -10.27 3.47 -3.66
CA ARG A 12 -9.35 4.52 -4.11
C ARG A 12 -8.31 4.02 -5.12
N PRO A 13 -8.74 3.35 -6.23
CA PRO A 13 -7.75 2.81 -7.17
C PRO A 13 -6.90 3.90 -7.84
N ASP A 14 -7.48 5.07 -8.14
CA ASP A 14 -6.74 6.15 -8.78
C ASP A 14 -5.63 6.70 -7.89
N GLU A 15 -5.93 6.86 -6.60
CA GLU A 15 -4.94 7.36 -5.65
C GLU A 15 -3.84 6.34 -5.40
N VAL A 16 -4.18 5.04 -5.41
CA VAL A 16 -3.18 3.97 -5.31
C VAL A 16 -2.25 4.01 -6.52
N ASP A 17 -2.79 4.21 -7.72
CA ASP A 17 -1.99 4.31 -8.94
C ASP A 17 -0.97 5.45 -8.83
N GLU A 18 -1.42 6.63 -8.41
CA GLU A 18 -0.52 7.78 -8.24
C GLU A 18 0.56 7.50 -7.21
N LEU A 19 0.20 6.87 -6.09
CA LEU A 19 1.15 6.56 -5.04
C LEU A 19 2.19 5.56 -5.51
N LEU A 20 1.77 4.48 -6.16
CA LEU A 20 2.68 3.47 -6.66
C LEU A 20 3.61 4.04 -7.73
N GLN A 21 3.10 4.91 -8.59
CA GLN A 21 3.92 5.59 -9.59
C GLN A 21 5.00 6.44 -8.91
N SER A 22 4.65 7.15 -7.85
CA SER A 22 5.60 7.93 -7.08
C SER A 22 6.67 7.04 -6.45
N LEU A 23 6.27 5.89 -5.90
CA LEU A 23 7.20 4.97 -5.26
C LEU A 23 8.17 4.36 -6.26
N THR A 24 7.76 4.12 -7.51
CA THR A 24 8.68 3.61 -8.53
C THR A 24 9.75 4.62 -8.89
N GLY A 25 9.47 5.92 -8.70
CA GLY A 25 10.42 6.97 -8.97
C GLY A 25 11.40 7.27 -7.86
N GLN A 26 11.27 6.62 -6.71
CA GLN A 26 12.17 6.85 -5.59
C GLN A 26 13.55 6.24 -5.86
N SER A 27 14.60 6.96 -5.49
CA SER A 27 15.95 6.41 -5.58
C SER A 27 16.21 5.36 -4.50
N PHE A 28 15.56 5.47 -3.36
CA PHE A 28 15.63 4.48 -2.28
C PHE A 28 14.61 3.39 -2.56
N LYS A 29 15.10 2.13 -2.62
CA LYS A 29 14.24 0.99 -2.97
C LYS A 29 14.18 -0.09 -1.88
N ASP A 30 14.76 0.15 -0.72
CA ASP A 30 14.81 -0.87 0.34
C ASP A 30 13.50 -0.87 1.14
N PHE A 31 12.40 -1.15 0.44
CA PHE A 31 11.08 -1.21 1.06
C PHE A 31 10.20 -2.21 0.32
N GLU A 32 9.23 -2.74 1.04
CA GLU A 32 8.11 -3.48 0.47
C GLU A 32 6.85 -2.64 0.60
N VAL A 33 5.87 -2.89 -0.25
CA VAL A 33 4.57 -2.22 -0.20
C VAL A 33 3.52 -3.23 0.20
N VAL A 34 2.77 -2.96 1.26
CA VAL A 34 1.69 -3.83 1.73
C VAL A 34 0.38 -3.07 1.54
N ILE A 35 -0.42 -3.50 0.56
CA ILE A 35 -1.70 -2.88 0.25
C ILE A 35 -2.81 -3.74 0.83
N VAL A 36 -3.65 -3.14 1.66
CA VAL A 36 -4.77 -3.83 2.30
C VAL A 36 -6.08 -3.12 1.92
N GLU A 37 -6.91 -3.80 1.15
CA GLU A 37 -8.25 -3.30 0.82
C GLU A 37 -9.18 -3.52 1.99
N ASP A 38 -9.80 -2.46 2.47
CA ASP A 38 -10.70 -2.48 3.62
C ASP A 38 -12.15 -2.60 3.15
N GLY A 39 -12.48 -3.72 2.51
CA GLY A 39 -13.83 -3.98 2.02
C GLY A 39 -14.23 -3.14 0.81
N SER A 40 -13.29 -2.82 -0.06
CA SER A 40 -13.57 -2.00 -1.24
C SER A 40 -14.53 -2.69 -2.19
N SER A 41 -15.50 -1.93 -2.70
CA SER A 41 -16.34 -2.37 -3.83
C SER A 41 -15.66 -2.07 -5.16
N ILE A 42 -14.72 -1.13 -5.17
CA ILE A 42 -13.91 -0.81 -6.34
C ILE A 42 -12.46 -1.15 -6.01
N PRO A 43 -12.02 -2.38 -6.27
CA PRO A 43 -10.68 -2.81 -5.88
C PRO A 43 -9.59 -2.22 -6.77
N CYS A 44 -8.38 -2.12 -6.22
CA CYS A 44 -7.22 -1.62 -6.95
C CYS A 44 -6.31 -2.74 -7.47
N LYS A 45 -6.83 -3.95 -7.60
CA LYS A 45 -6.02 -5.10 -8.00
C LYS A 45 -5.36 -4.90 -9.36
N GLU A 46 -6.09 -4.37 -10.33
CA GLU A 46 -5.52 -4.11 -11.66
C GLU A 46 -4.39 -3.09 -11.60
N VAL A 47 -4.54 -2.08 -10.74
CA VAL A 47 -3.48 -1.09 -10.52
C VAL A 47 -2.24 -1.76 -9.95
N VAL A 48 -2.44 -2.58 -8.92
CA VAL A 48 -1.33 -3.30 -8.27
C VAL A 48 -0.61 -4.19 -9.28
N ASP A 49 -1.35 -4.90 -10.12
CA ASP A 49 -0.76 -5.81 -11.10
C ASP A 49 0.17 -5.08 -12.08
N ARG A 50 -0.09 -3.81 -12.37
CA ARG A 50 0.76 -3.03 -13.27
C ARG A 50 2.12 -2.71 -12.67
N TYR A 51 2.24 -2.74 -11.35
CA TYR A 51 3.48 -2.37 -10.65
C TYR A 51 4.20 -3.55 -10.02
N GLN A 52 3.69 -4.78 -10.17
CA GLN A 52 4.25 -5.95 -9.52
C GLN A 52 5.69 -6.26 -9.95
N ASP A 53 6.04 -5.92 -11.17
CA ASP A 53 7.40 -6.13 -11.68
C ASP A 53 8.34 -4.96 -11.37
N LYS A 54 7.82 -3.87 -10.81
CA LYS A 54 8.61 -2.67 -10.51
C LYS A 54 8.82 -2.48 -9.01
N LEU A 55 7.90 -2.98 -8.20
CA LEU A 55 7.93 -2.85 -6.75
C LEU A 55 7.62 -4.20 -6.11
N ASP A 56 8.14 -4.39 -4.91
CA ASP A 56 7.81 -5.56 -4.10
C ASP A 56 6.48 -5.27 -3.40
N ILE A 57 5.37 -5.67 -4.01
CA ILE A 57 4.03 -5.36 -3.51
C ILE A 57 3.33 -6.63 -3.05
N HIS A 58 2.77 -6.56 -1.85
CA HIS A 58 1.93 -7.60 -1.28
C HIS A 58 0.52 -7.03 -1.13
N TYR A 59 -0.45 -7.70 -1.75
CA TYR A 59 -1.82 -7.22 -1.85
C TYR A 59 -2.75 -8.12 -1.06
N TYR A 60 -3.53 -7.53 -0.16
CA TYR A 60 -4.49 -8.24 0.69
C TYR A 60 -5.85 -7.59 0.61
N ASN A 61 -6.89 -8.39 0.84
CA ASN A 61 -8.28 -7.94 0.83
C ASN A 61 -8.95 -8.46 2.10
N LYS A 62 -9.70 -7.62 2.79
CA LYS A 62 -10.36 -8.00 4.02
C LYS A 62 -11.71 -7.30 4.13
N PRO A 63 -12.63 -7.80 4.98
CA PRO A 63 -13.89 -7.10 5.25
C PRO A 63 -13.64 -5.74 5.88
N ASN A 64 -14.54 -4.79 5.64
CA ASN A 64 -14.43 -3.44 6.17
C ASN A 64 -14.40 -3.45 7.71
N SER A 65 -13.40 -2.79 8.28
CA SER A 65 -13.24 -2.71 9.73
C SER A 65 -12.64 -1.39 10.20
N GLY A 66 -12.37 -0.46 9.27
CA GLY A 66 -11.81 0.84 9.59
C GLY A 66 -10.29 0.90 9.41
N PRO A 67 -9.75 2.12 9.24
CA PRO A 67 -8.33 2.28 8.89
C PRO A 67 -7.35 1.79 9.94
N GLY A 68 -7.69 1.91 11.22
CA GLY A 68 -6.80 1.45 12.29
C GLY A 68 -6.58 -0.05 12.26
N GLN A 69 -7.67 -0.82 12.17
CA GLN A 69 -7.57 -2.28 12.09
C GLN A 69 -6.93 -2.72 10.79
N THR A 70 -7.19 -2.00 9.71
CA THR A 70 -6.60 -2.31 8.40
C THR A 70 -5.09 -2.12 8.43
N ARG A 71 -4.59 -1.07 9.06
CA ARG A 71 -3.16 -0.87 9.24
C ARG A 71 -2.54 -1.97 10.06
N ASN A 72 -3.19 -2.38 11.15
CA ASN A 72 -2.69 -3.47 11.99
C ASN A 72 -2.63 -4.78 11.20
N TYR A 73 -3.64 -5.04 10.38
CA TYR A 73 -3.68 -6.21 9.52
C TYR A 73 -2.46 -6.23 8.59
N GLY A 74 -2.16 -5.08 7.95
CA GLY A 74 -1.00 -4.97 7.09
C GLY A 74 0.32 -5.10 7.84
N ALA A 75 0.42 -4.49 9.02
CA ALA A 75 1.62 -4.54 9.84
C ALA A 75 1.95 -5.97 10.27
N GLU A 76 0.93 -6.75 10.64
CA GLU A 76 1.12 -8.14 11.04
C GLU A 76 1.68 -9.00 9.92
N ARG A 77 1.41 -8.62 8.67
CA ARG A 77 1.84 -9.36 7.48
C ARG A 77 3.07 -8.79 6.83
N SER A 78 3.57 -7.67 7.33
CA SER A 78 4.76 -7.05 6.79
C SER A 78 6.02 -7.81 7.21
N ALA A 79 7.02 -7.82 6.34
CA ALA A 79 8.30 -8.49 6.59
C ALA A 79 9.43 -7.50 6.88
N GLY A 80 9.18 -6.19 6.70
CA GLY A 80 10.18 -5.18 6.96
C GLY A 80 10.35 -4.90 8.44
N GLU A 81 11.48 -4.31 8.80
CA GLU A 81 11.80 -3.99 10.19
C GLU A 81 11.06 -2.75 10.69
N TYR A 82 10.69 -1.84 9.78
CA TYR A 82 10.07 -0.58 10.14
C TYR A 82 8.78 -0.37 9.34
N PRO A 83 7.61 -0.53 9.99
CA PRO A 83 6.35 -0.24 9.31
C PRO A 83 6.15 1.27 9.18
N VAL A 84 5.74 1.70 7.99
CA VAL A 84 5.38 3.08 7.71
C VAL A 84 3.96 3.07 7.16
N SER A 85 3.05 3.78 7.81
CA SER A 85 1.65 3.79 7.41
C SER A 85 1.30 5.05 6.64
N TYR A 86 0.58 4.88 5.54
CA TYR A 86 -0.05 6.00 4.84
C TYR A 86 -1.53 5.99 5.21
N THR A 87 -1.95 6.98 5.97
CA THR A 87 -3.35 7.12 6.38
C THR A 87 -4.17 7.89 5.34
N HIS A 88 -3.49 8.67 4.51
CA HIS A 88 -4.09 9.39 3.40
C HIS A 88 -3.33 9.03 2.13
N LEU A 89 -4.06 8.78 1.04
CA LEU A 89 -3.45 8.44 -0.23
C LEU A 89 -3.03 9.68 -1.03
N THR A 90 -2.84 10.80 -0.35
CA THR A 90 -2.28 12.00 -0.97
C THR A 90 -0.77 11.87 -1.01
N LEU A 91 -0.21 12.05 -2.19
CA LEU A 91 1.24 11.97 -2.36
C LEU A 91 1.91 13.13 -1.64
N PRO A 92 3.02 12.85 -0.92
CA PRO A 92 3.81 13.96 -0.41
C PRO A 92 4.40 14.74 -1.59
N THR A 93 4.16 16.03 -1.58
CA THR A 93 4.77 16.90 -2.58
C THR A 93 6.19 17.21 -2.15
N THR A 94 7.11 16.65 -2.84
CA THR A 94 8.52 17.01 -2.65
C THR A 94 9.08 17.55 -3.92
#